data_769884ba85196655e178006d8526f630
#
_entry.id   769884ba85196655e178006d8526f630
#
_cell.length_a   1.000
_cell.length_b   1.000
_cell.length_c   1.000
_cell.angle_alpha   90.00
_cell.angle_beta   90.00
_cell.angle_gamma   90.00
#
_symmetry.space_group_name_H-M   'P 1'
#
loop_
_entity.id
_entity.type
_entity.pdbx_description
1 polymer ?
#
loop_
_entity_poly.entity_id
_entity_poly.type
_entity_poly.pdbx_seq_one_letter_code
_entity_poly.pdbx_strand_id
1 'polypeptide(L)'
;MIKDITIGQYFPGKSVLHRMDARVKILLTAVFIVMLFMAKSIQALSVGILFTVVTFIISRIPLKMMGKSLKPIVPIVIFTAVLNLFFIRTGDVLWQWKIIKLTSDGVDTSLFMVIRIICLICGSSLLTYTTSPIELTDAIEKLLGPLKKIKVPVHELAMMMTIALRFIPTLIEETDKIINAQKARGADMETGGLMQKTKALIPILIPLFVASFRHAEELALAMECRCYHGGEGRTRMKQLKMTITDLWGSLYCMVFLAGVITVNIITK
;
A
#
# COMPACT_ATOMS: atom_id res chain seq x y z
N MET A 1 8.40 5.90 21.51
CA MET A 1 8.35 4.78 20.53
C MET A 1 7.12 4.78 19.62
N ILE A 2 6.00 5.41 19.97
CA ILE A 2 4.77 5.42 19.15
C ILE A 2 4.71 6.65 18.21
N LYS A 3 5.56 7.66 18.41
CA LYS A 3 5.59 8.93 17.63
C LYS A 3 5.96 8.81 16.16
N ASP A 4 6.47 7.66 15.71
CA ASP A 4 6.90 7.45 14.32
C ASP A 4 5.85 6.71 13.46
N ILE A 5 4.64 6.48 13.99
CA ILE A 5 3.54 5.92 13.20
C ILE A 5 2.94 7.06 12.38
N THR A 6 3.58 7.36 11.26
CA THR A 6 2.94 8.17 10.23
C THR A 6 1.79 7.36 9.62
N ILE A 7 0.57 7.80 9.87
CA ILE A 7 -0.64 7.19 9.30
C ILE A 7 -0.61 7.35 7.80
N GLY A 8 -0.18 6.30 7.12
CA GLY A 8 0.07 6.29 5.69
C GLY A 8 1.41 6.98 5.34
N GLN A 9 2.14 6.41 4.42
CA GLN A 9 3.40 6.97 3.91
C GLN A 9 3.14 8.09 2.86
N TYR A 10 1.99 8.78 2.97
CA TYR A 10 1.64 9.85 2.05
C TYR A 10 2.64 11.00 2.13
N PHE A 11 3.19 11.37 0.98
CA PHE A 11 4.09 12.52 0.83
C PHE A 11 3.35 13.65 0.13
N PRO A 12 3.05 14.77 0.82
CA PRO A 12 2.35 15.88 0.20
C PRO A 12 3.21 16.50 -0.92
N GLY A 13 2.70 16.44 -2.15
CA GLY A 13 3.38 16.94 -3.33
C GLY A 13 2.42 17.59 -4.33
N LYS A 14 3.00 18.30 -5.33
CA LYS A 14 2.23 18.98 -6.39
C LYS A 14 2.47 18.37 -7.77
N SER A 15 2.97 17.12 -7.85
CA SER A 15 3.22 16.48 -9.14
C SER A 15 1.93 16.11 -9.87
N VAL A 16 2.05 15.79 -11.15
CA VAL A 16 0.92 15.32 -11.97
C VAL A 16 0.21 14.14 -11.33
N LEU A 17 0.98 13.17 -10.79
CA LEU A 17 0.42 12.02 -10.10
C LEU A 17 -0.38 12.41 -8.85
N HIS A 18 0.04 13.42 -8.08
CA HIS A 18 -0.71 13.86 -6.90
C HIS A 18 -2.07 14.45 -7.25
N ARG A 19 -2.19 15.10 -8.43
CA ARG A 19 -3.42 15.76 -8.90
C ARG A 19 -4.41 14.81 -9.56
N MET A 20 -3.99 13.59 -9.92
CA MET A 20 -4.86 12.60 -10.53
C MET A 20 -5.92 12.09 -9.55
N ASP A 21 -7.08 11.70 -10.09
CA ASP A 21 -8.18 11.08 -9.32
C ASP A 21 -7.72 9.75 -8.72
N ALA A 22 -7.97 9.56 -7.42
CA ALA A 22 -7.55 8.36 -6.69
C ALA A 22 -8.15 7.06 -7.28
N ARG A 23 -9.35 7.11 -7.88
CA ARG A 23 -9.97 5.96 -8.56
C ARG A 23 -9.15 5.50 -9.74
N VAL A 24 -8.71 6.47 -10.57
CA VAL A 24 -7.89 6.19 -11.75
C VAL A 24 -6.53 5.64 -11.32
N LYS A 25 -5.91 6.20 -10.29
CA LYS A 25 -4.63 5.70 -9.75
C LYS A 25 -4.73 4.24 -9.31
N ILE A 26 -5.80 3.85 -8.59
CA ILE A 26 -6.01 2.46 -8.17
C ILE A 26 -6.09 1.53 -9.38
N LEU A 27 -6.92 1.90 -10.38
CA LEU A 27 -7.08 1.10 -11.60
C LEU A 27 -5.76 1.00 -12.39
N LEU A 28 -5.05 2.12 -12.55
CA LEU A 28 -3.76 2.13 -13.25
C LEU A 28 -2.70 1.31 -12.51
N THR A 29 -2.70 1.33 -11.17
CA THR A 29 -1.80 0.47 -10.38
C THR A 29 -2.14 -1.01 -10.57
N ALA A 30 -3.43 -1.37 -10.61
CA ALA A 30 -3.85 -2.74 -10.90
C ALA A 30 -3.41 -3.17 -12.31
N VAL A 31 -3.63 -2.33 -13.33
CA VAL A 31 -3.18 -2.58 -14.71
C VAL A 31 -1.65 -2.71 -14.77
N PHE A 32 -0.90 -1.88 -14.06
CA PHE A 32 0.56 -1.96 -13.95
C PHE A 32 1.03 -3.30 -13.37
N ILE A 33 0.37 -3.77 -12.30
CA ILE A 33 0.68 -5.07 -11.70
C ILE A 33 0.47 -6.18 -12.74
N VAL A 34 -0.68 -6.18 -13.42
CA VAL A 34 -1.00 -7.15 -14.47
C VAL A 34 0.03 -7.08 -15.61
N MET A 35 0.41 -5.88 -16.03
CA MET A 35 1.41 -5.64 -17.07
C MET A 35 2.76 -6.30 -16.72
N LEU A 36 3.25 -6.14 -15.49
CA LEU A 36 4.49 -6.77 -15.04
C LEU A 36 4.41 -8.29 -14.96
N PHE A 37 3.24 -8.85 -14.60
CA PHE A 37 3.04 -10.30 -14.61
C PHE A 37 2.92 -10.87 -16.04
N MET A 38 2.42 -10.09 -17.00
CA MET A 38 2.37 -10.50 -18.40
C MET A 38 3.74 -10.50 -19.09
N ALA A 39 4.73 -9.75 -18.58
CA ALA A 39 6.08 -9.75 -19.13
C ALA A 39 6.73 -11.13 -18.95
N LYS A 40 7.00 -11.84 -20.07
CA LYS A 40 7.60 -13.19 -20.09
C LYS A 40 9.08 -13.19 -20.41
N SER A 41 9.58 -12.14 -21.09
CA SER A 41 10.98 -11.99 -21.49
C SER A 41 11.66 -10.82 -20.79
N ILE A 42 12.98 -10.84 -20.71
CA ILE A 42 13.79 -9.73 -20.17
C ILE A 42 13.53 -8.44 -20.95
N GLN A 43 13.31 -8.54 -22.26
CA GLN A 43 13.01 -7.41 -23.14
C GLN A 43 11.63 -6.80 -22.81
N ALA A 44 10.61 -7.62 -22.56
CA ALA A 44 9.30 -7.14 -22.12
C ALA A 44 9.37 -6.52 -20.71
N LEU A 45 10.20 -7.07 -19.82
CA LEU A 45 10.40 -6.50 -18.50
C LEU A 45 11.10 -5.14 -18.55
N SER A 46 12.01 -4.90 -19.53
CA SER A 46 12.68 -3.60 -19.70
C SER A 46 11.66 -2.46 -19.99
N VAL A 47 10.58 -2.76 -20.71
CA VAL A 47 9.47 -1.81 -20.91
C VAL A 47 8.78 -1.48 -19.57
N GLY A 48 8.57 -2.48 -18.70
CA GLY A 48 8.04 -2.28 -17.36
C GLY A 48 8.97 -1.46 -16.45
N ILE A 49 10.28 -1.70 -16.55
CA ILE A 49 11.30 -0.89 -15.83
C ILE A 49 11.22 0.57 -16.30
N LEU A 50 11.20 0.80 -17.62
CA LEU A 50 11.11 2.14 -18.19
C LEU A 50 9.85 2.86 -17.69
N PHE A 51 8.69 2.17 -17.71
CA PHE A 51 7.45 2.70 -17.15
C PHE A 51 7.61 3.13 -15.68
N THR A 52 8.19 2.24 -14.86
CA THR A 52 8.39 2.50 -13.42
C THR A 52 9.31 3.70 -13.19
N VAL A 53 10.43 3.78 -13.91
CA VAL A 53 11.40 4.87 -13.80
C VAL A 53 10.79 6.20 -14.24
N VAL A 54 10.12 6.25 -15.40
CA VAL A 54 9.49 7.48 -15.91
C VAL A 54 8.38 7.94 -14.96
N THR A 55 7.53 7.03 -14.48
CA THR A 55 6.46 7.36 -13.52
C THR A 55 7.04 7.89 -12.21
N PHE A 56 8.16 7.31 -11.74
CA PHE A 56 8.84 7.78 -10.55
C PHE A 56 9.41 9.20 -10.72
N ILE A 57 10.05 9.49 -11.85
CA ILE A 57 10.57 10.83 -12.16
C ILE A 57 9.44 11.87 -12.20
N ILE A 58 8.31 11.55 -12.84
CA ILE A 58 7.12 12.40 -12.91
C ILE A 58 6.52 12.64 -11.51
N SER A 59 6.59 11.66 -10.62
CA SER A 59 6.05 11.76 -9.26
C SER A 59 6.79 12.77 -8.38
N ARG A 60 8.06 13.09 -8.68
CA ARG A 60 8.95 13.96 -7.89
C ARG A 60 9.12 13.52 -6.44
N ILE A 61 9.02 12.23 -6.18
CA ILE A 61 9.24 11.66 -4.85
C ILE A 61 10.74 11.49 -4.61
N PRO A 62 11.29 11.83 -3.43
CA PRO A 62 12.70 11.66 -3.14
C PRO A 62 13.08 10.16 -3.12
N LEU A 63 14.21 9.81 -3.76
CA LEU A 63 14.74 8.43 -3.85
C LEU A 63 14.92 7.77 -2.47
N LYS A 64 15.14 8.56 -1.43
CA LYS A 64 15.27 8.09 -0.06
C LYS A 64 14.00 7.37 0.45
N MET A 65 12.81 7.79 -0.01
CA MET A 65 11.55 7.13 0.36
C MET A 65 11.42 5.77 -0.34
N MET A 66 11.83 5.69 -1.61
CA MET A 66 11.87 4.41 -2.33
C MET A 66 12.79 3.40 -1.64
N GLY A 67 13.98 3.84 -1.19
CA GLY A 67 14.89 3.00 -0.39
C GLY A 67 14.28 2.50 0.91
N LYS A 68 13.46 3.33 1.57
CA LYS A 68 12.72 2.91 2.78
C LYS A 68 11.68 1.82 2.50
N SER A 69 10.99 1.88 1.35
CA SER A 69 10.03 0.84 0.95
C SER A 69 10.71 -0.48 0.56
N LEU A 70 11.89 -0.42 -0.07
CA LEU A 70 12.64 -1.60 -0.48
C LEU A 70 13.31 -2.30 0.71
N LYS A 71 13.83 -1.55 1.69
CA LYS A 71 14.60 -2.08 2.81
C LYS A 71 13.96 -3.30 3.52
N PRO A 72 12.67 -3.28 3.93
CA PRO A 72 12.06 -4.42 4.62
C PRO A 72 11.88 -5.65 3.73
N ILE A 73 11.93 -5.48 2.41
CA ILE A 73 11.65 -6.55 1.42
C ILE A 73 12.94 -7.16 0.90
N VAL A 74 14.09 -6.49 1.07
CA VAL A 74 15.40 -7.00 0.68
C VAL A 74 15.66 -8.44 1.16
N PRO A 75 15.36 -8.85 2.41
CA PRO A 75 15.57 -10.22 2.84
C PRO A 75 14.77 -11.24 2.03
N ILE A 76 13.52 -10.90 1.68
CA ILE A 76 12.64 -11.77 0.87
C ILE A 76 13.16 -11.85 -0.57
N VAL A 77 13.61 -10.72 -1.13
CA VAL A 77 14.18 -10.67 -2.48
C VAL A 77 15.46 -11.52 -2.56
N ILE A 78 16.35 -11.41 -1.57
CA ILE A 78 17.57 -12.23 -1.50
C ILE A 78 17.19 -13.71 -1.36
N PHE A 79 16.26 -14.04 -0.49
CA PHE A 79 15.80 -15.41 -0.29
C PHE A 79 15.24 -16.03 -1.59
N THR A 80 14.36 -15.32 -2.28
CA THR A 80 13.81 -15.79 -3.56
C THR A 80 14.87 -15.88 -4.65
N ALA A 81 15.83 -14.95 -4.70
CA ALA A 81 16.95 -15.00 -5.64
C ALA A 81 17.80 -16.26 -5.41
N VAL A 82 18.16 -16.53 -4.16
CA VAL A 82 18.94 -17.71 -3.77
C VAL A 82 18.18 -18.99 -4.09
N LEU A 83 16.88 -19.06 -3.79
CA LEU A 83 16.07 -20.23 -4.13
C LEU A 83 16.06 -20.48 -5.64
N ASN A 84 15.75 -19.48 -6.46
CA ASN A 84 15.71 -19.64 -7.91
C ASN A 84 17.08 -20.06 -8.45
N LEU A 85 18.17 -19.49 -7.93
CA LEU A 85 19.53 -19.78 -8.36
C LEU A 85 19.92 -21.26 -8.15
N PHE A 86 19.47 -21.89 -7.06
CA PHE A 86 19.84 -23.24 -6.69
C PHE A 86 18.81 -24.31 -7.08
N PHE A 87 17.55 -23.95 -7.20
CA PHE A 87 16.49 -24.91 -7.51
C PHE A 87 16.26 -25.08 -9.02
N ILE A 88 16.52 -24.04 -9.83
CA ILE A 88 16.39 -24.13 -11.29
C ILE A 88 17.64 -24.83 -11.84
N ARG A 89 17.42 -25.99 -12.43
CA ARG A 89 18.49 -26.87 -12.96
C ARG A 89 18.46 -27.02 -14.49
N THR A 90 17.67 -26.15 -15.16
CA THR A 90 17.59 -26.11 -16.63
C THR A 90 18.66 -25.19 -17.20
N GLY A 91 19.11 -25.47 -18.44
CA GLY A 91 20.13 -24.70 -19.14
C GLY A 91 21.58 -25.19 -18.93
N ASP A 92 22.53 -24.45 -19.49
CA ASP A 92 23.94 -24.78 -19.42
C ASP A 92 24.52 -24.60 -18.02
N VAL A 93 25.32 -25.58 -17.58
CA VAL A 93 25.97 -25.53 -16.27
C VAL A 93 27.17 -24.59 -16.32
N LEU A 94 27.04 -23.42 -15.67
CA LEU A 94 28.12 -22.43 -15.58
C LEU A 94 29.16 -22.82 -14.52
N TRP A 95 28.74 -23.42 -13.43
CA TRP A 95 29.60 -23.84 -12.33
C TRP A 95 28.99 -25.00 -11.55
N GLN A 96 29.77 -26.02 -11.27
CA GLN A 96 29.32 -27.20 -10.51
C GLN A 96 30.26 -27.45 -9.33
N TRP A 97 29.73 -27.42 -8.12
CA TRP A 97 30.47 -27.83 -6.93
C TRP A 97 29.63 -28.82 -6.11
N LYS A 98 30.04 -30.11 -6.18
CA LYS A 98 29.37 -31.25 -5.51
C LYS A 98 27.86 -31.30 -5.77
N ILE A 99 27.06 -30.72 -4.89
CA ILE A 99 25.57 -30.76 -4.93
C ILE A 99 24.99 -29.50 -5.58
N ILE A 100 25.73 -28.41 -5.60
CA ILE A 100 25.31 -27.10 -6.09
C ILE A 100 25.68 -26.97 -7.56
N LYS A 101 24.65 -26.81 -8.42
CA LYS A 101 24.82 -26.54 -9.86
C LYS A 101 24.26 -25.14 -10.14
N LEU A 102 25.10 -24.26 -10.61
CA LEU A 102 24.71 -22.95 -11.11
C LEU A 102 24.46 -23.06 -12.61
N THR A 103 23.22 -22.78 -13.03
CA THR A 103 22.83 -22.86 -14.45
C THR A 103 22.57 -21.48 -15.01
N SER A 104 22.76 -21.28 -16.31
CA SER A 104 22.45 -20.01 -16.99
C SER A 104 20.99 -19.60 -16.78
N ASP A 105 20.04 -20.54 -16.98
CA ASP A 105 18.62 -20.27 -16.80
C ASP A 105 18.27 -19.92 -15.35
N GLY A 106 19.00 -20.51 -14.37
CA GLY A 106 18.84 -20.18 -12.96
C GLY A 106 19.23 -18.73 -12.65
N VAL A 107 20.34 -18.24 -13.25
CA VAL A 107 20.80 -16.85 -13.09
C VAL A 107 19.81 -15.89 -13.76
N ASP A 108 19.41 -16.16 -15.01
CA ASP A 108 18.50 -15.31 -15.78
C ASP A 108 17.13 -15.23 -15.12
N THR A 109 16.58 -16.35 -14.66
CA THR A 109 15.29 -16.37 -13.96
C THR A 109 15.37 -15.67 -12.60
N SER A 110 16.46 -15.87 -11.86
CA SER A 110 16.68 -15.18 -10.60
C SER A 110 16.73 -13.66 -10.78
N LEU A 111 17.53 -13.18 -11.76
CA LEU A 111 17.64 -11.77 -12.09
C LEU A 111 16.29 -11.18 -12.54
N PHE A 112 15.58 -11.89 -13.41
CA PHE A 112 14.25 -11.52 -13.89
C PHE A 112 13.25 -11.38 -12.76
N MET A 113 13.22 -12.32 -11.81
CA MET A 113 12.32 -12.29 -10.66
C MET A 113 12.66 -11.15 -9.69
N VAL A 114 13.96 -10.94 -9.41
CA VAL A 114 14.42 -9.83 -8.54
C VAL A 114 14.00 -8.48 -9.11
N ILE A 115 14.26 -8.24 -10.39
CA ILE A 115 13.88 -6.99 -11.04
C ILE A 115 12.36 -6.80 -11.04
N ARG A 116 11.60 -7.85 -11.35
CA ARG A 116 10.14 -7.82 -11.32
C ARG A 116 9.60 -7.43 -9.94
N ILE A 117 10.11 -8.05 -8.87
CA ILE A 117 9.69 -7.74 -7.49
C ILE A 117 10.02 -6.28 -7.15
N ILE A 118 11.21 -5.80 -7.49
CA ILE A 118 11.60 -4.40 -7.24
C ILE A 118 10.66 -3.44 -7.98
N CYS A 119 10.34 -3.69 -9.26
CA CYS A 119 9.43 -2.86 -10.03
C CYS A 119 8.01 -2.87 -9.45
N LEU A 120 7.49 -4.03 -9.03
CA LEU A 120 6.18 -4.17 -8.39
C LEU A 120 6.10 -3.31 -7.12
N ILE A 121 7.12 -3.40 -6.26
CA ILE A 121 7.16 -2.64 -5.01
C ILE A 121 7.27 -1.15 -5.28
N CYS A 122 8.16 -0.74 -6.18
CA CYS A 122 8.33 0.66 -6.53
C CYS A 122 7.03 1.27 -7.09
N GLY A 123 6.38 0.57 -8.02
CA GLY A 123 5.15 1.05 -8.64
C GLY A 123 3.95 1.08 -7.68
N SER A 124 3.76 0.04 -6.86
CA SER A 124 2.69 0.03 -5.85
C SER A 124 2.92 1.06 -4.74
N SER A 125 4.17 1.29 -4.35
CA SER A 125 4.52 2.33 -3.37
C SER A 125 4.19 3.74 -3.86
N LEU A 126 4.23 4.00 -5.18
CA LEU A 126 3.84 5.28 -5.76
C LEU A 126 2.39 5.64 -5.45
N LEU A 127 1.47 4.67 -5.48
CA LEU A 127 0.07 4.88 -5.09
C LEU A 127 -0.02 5.38 -3.64
N THR A 128 0.69 4.70 -2.72
CA THR A 128 0.68 5.03 -1.30
C THR A 128 1.31 6.41 -1.02
N TYR A 129 2.37 6.76 -1.73
CA TYR A 129 3.04 8.06 -1.58
C TYR A 129 2.26 9.23 -2.18
N THR A 130 1.48 9.00 -3.24
CA THR A 130 0.79 10.07 -3.99
C THR A 130 -0.68 10.23 -3.64
N THR A 131 -1.24 9.35 -2.81
CA THR A 131 -2.68 9.36 -2.46
C THR A 131 -2.85 9.29 -0.97
N SER A 132 -3.62 10.24 -0.41
CA SER A 132 -3.92 10.21 1.03
C SER A 132 -4.84 9.04 1.38
N PRO A 133 -4.76 8.46 2.60
CA PRO A 133 -5.62 7.37 3.04
C PRO A 133 -7.12 7.70 2.92
N ILE A 134 -7.50 8.95 3.18
CA ILE A 134 -8.90 9.41 3.08
C ILE A 134 -9.35 9.42 1.61
N GLU A 135 -8.51 9.93 0.69
CA GLU A 135 -8.84 9.91 -0.75
C GLU A 135 -8.91 8.48 -1.29
N LEU A 136 -8.06 7.57 -0.77
CA LEU A 136 -8.09 6.16 -1.12
C LEU A 136 -9.42 5.51 -0.70
N THR A 137 -9.89 5.80 0.52
CA THR A 137 -11.18 5.31 1.03
C THR A 137 -12.34 5.81 0.17
N ASP A 138 -12.33 7.10 -0.19
CA ASP A 138 -13.35 7.69 -1.07
C ASP A 138 -13.35 7.08 -2.47
N ALA A 139 -12.17 6.75 -2.99
CA ALA A 139 -12.03 6.10 -4.29
C ALA A 139 -12.55 4.65 -4.24
N ILE A 140 -12.21 3.90 -3.20
CA ILE A 140 -12.69 2.53 -2.98
C ILE A 140 -14.21 2.50 -2.89
N GLU A 141 -14.83 3.42 -2.12
CA GLU A 141 -16.29 3.50 -2.04
C GLU A 141 -16.94 3.67 -3.42
N LYS A 142 -16.38 4.56 -4.25
CA LYS A 142 -16.93 4.79 -5.59
C LYS A 142 -16.70 3.61 -6.53
N LEU A 143 -15.54 2.95 -6.45
CA LEU A 143 -15.22 1.77 -7.24
C LEU A 143 -16.09 0.56 -6.84
N LEU A 144 -16.39 0.42 -5.55
CA LEU A 144 -17.28 -0.61 -5.02
C LEU A 144 -18.77 -0.24 -5.15
N GLY A 145 -19.10 0.95 -5.67
CA GLY A 145 -20.46 1.40 -5.90
C GLY A 145 -21.38 0.39 -6.58
N PRO A 146 -20.95 -0.34 -7.63
CA PRO A 146 -21.75 -1.40 -8.28
C PRO A 146 -22.17 -2.53 -7.34
N LEU A 147 -21.41 -2.79 -6.25
CA LEU A 147 -21.73 -3.84 -5.26
C LEU A 147 -22.97 -3.49 -4.41
N LYS A 148 -23.41 -2.23 -4.41
CA LYS A 148 -24.71 -1.87 -3.81
C LYS A 148 -25.87 -2.67 -4.41
N LYS A 149 -25.77 -3.08 -5.68
CA LYS A 149 -26.79 -3.93 -6.33
C LYS A 149 -26.89 -5.32 -5.67
N ILE A 150 -25.85 -5.79 -5.01
CA ILE A 150 -25.78 -7.07 -4.29
C ILE A 150 -26.05 -6.86 -2.78
N LYS A 151 -26.63 -5.70 -2.40
CA LYS A 151 -26.99 -5.33 -1.02
C LYS A 151 -25.77 -5.19 -0.07
N VAL A 152 -24.57 -4.95 -0.60
CA VAL A 152 -23.39 -4.64 0.23
C VAL A 152 -23.49 -3.19 0.70
N PRO A 153 -23.39 -2.90 2.02
CA PRO A 153 -23.47 -1.55 2.58
C PRO A 153 -22.15 -0.78 2.37
N VAL A 154 -21.83 -0.48 1.10
CA VAL A 154 -20.54 0.12 0.70
C VAL A 154 -20.33 1.50 1.31
N HIS A 155 -21.42 2.28 1.44
CA HIS A 155 -21.33 3.63 2.03
C HIS A 155 -20.99 3.57 3.52
N GLU A 156 -21.65 2.67 4.24
CA GLU A 156 -21.44 2.49 5.68
C GLU A 156 -20.02 1.99 5.95
N LEU A 157 -19.50 1.06 5.14
CA LEU A 157 -18.11 0.59 5.22
C LEU A 157 -17.11 1.73 4.99
N ALA A 158 -17.33 2.55 3.97
CA ALA A 158 -16.44 3.68 3.68
C ALA A 158 -16.48 4.74 4.79
N MET A 159 -17.66 4.98 5.36
CA MET A 159 -17.82 5.88 6.48
C MET A 159 -17.10 5.36 7.73
N MET A 160 -17.24 4.06 8.06
CA MET A 160 -16.50 3.43 9.15
C MET A 160 -14.98 3.56 8.96
N MET A 161 -14.47 3.31 7.74
CA MET A 161 -13.05 3.49 7.43
C MET A 161 -12.61 4.94 7.62
N THR A 162 -13.39 5.91 7.15
CA THR A 162 -13.08 7.35 7.29
C THR A 162 -13.04 7.78 8.75
N ILE A 163 -14.02 7.32 9.55
CA ILE A 163 -14.07 7.57 11.00
C ILE A 163 -12.85 6.92 11.67
N ALA A 164 -12.56 5.66 11.36
CA ALA A 164 -11.41 4.96 11.91
C ALA A 164 -10.10 5.71 11.63
N LEU A 165 -9.85 6.10 10.36
CA LEU A 165 -8.66 6.86 9.97
C LEU A 165 -8.53 8.20 10.72
N ARG A 166 -9.65 8.84 11.03
CA ARG A 166 -9.68 10.08 11.81
C ARG A 166 -9.40 9.86 13.29
N PHE A 167 -9.87 8.71 13.85
CA PHE A 167 -9.68 8.41 15.27
C PHE A 167 -8.30 7.82 15.59
N ILE A 168 -7.58 7.25 14.62
CA ILE A 168 -6.24 6.68 14.88
C ILE A 168 -5.30 7.70 15.56
N PRO A 169 -5.12 8.96 15.08
CA PRO A 169 -4.29 9.93 15.79
C PRO A 169 -4.74 10.19 17.22
N THR A 170 -6.04 10.36 17.43
CA THR A 170 -6.64 10.61 18.75
C THR A 170 -6.36 9.44 19.70
N LEU A 171 -6.53 8.19 19.23
CA LEU A 171 -6.24 6.99 20.02
C LEU A 171 -4.77 6.83 20.35
N ILE A 172 -3.85 7.24 19.45
CA ILE A 172 -2.41 7.24 19.71
C ILE A 172 -2.08 8.24 20.83
N GLU A 173 -2.61 9.45 20.74
CA GLU A 173 -2.42 10.47 21.80
C GLU A 173 -3.00 10.03 23.14
N GLU A 174 -4.19 9.41 23.14
CA GLU A 174 -4.82 8.87 24.33
C GLU A 174 -3.99 7.72 24.94
N THR A 175 -3.48 6.84 24.08
CA THR A 175 -2.57 5.75 24.50
C THR A 175 -1.32 6.29 25.17
N ASP A 176 -0.68 7.33 24.60
CA ASP A 176 0.51 7.97 25.20
C ASP A 176 0.17 8.58 26.57
N LYS A 177 -0.98 9.23 26.73
CA LYS A 177 -1.45 9.77 28.01
C LYS A 177 -1.66 8.67 29.04
N ILE A 178 -2.32 7.57 28.65
CA ILE A 178 -2.58 6.43 29.55
C ILE A 178 -1.26 5.79 29.96
N ILE A 179 -0.32 5.56 29.02
CA ILE A 179 1.00 4.99 29.32
C ILE A 179 1.75 5.87 30.34
N ASN A 180 1.77 7.19 30.13
CA ASN A 180 2.45 8.12 31.04
C ASN A 180 1.78 8.12 32.42
N ALA A 181 0.47 8.07 32.50
CA ALA A 181 -0.26 7.97 33.74
C ALA A 181 0.02 6.66 34.50
N GLN A 182 0.11 5.52 33.79
CA GLN A 182 0.44 4.24 34.41
C GLN A 182 1.90 4.16 34.86
N LYS A 183 2.82 4.74 34.09
CA LYS A 183 4.23 4.89 34.52
C LYS A 183 4.35 5.73 35.81
N ALA A 184 3.60 6.82 35.91
CA ALA A 184 3.57 7.65 37.12
C ALA A 184 3.01 6.91 38.37
N ARG A 185 2.16 5.89 38.14
CA ARG A 185 1.64 4.98 39.17
C ARG A 185 2.58 3.82 39.50
N GLY A 186 3.79 3.79 38.93
CA GLY A 186 4.80 2.77 39.18
C GLY A 186 4.64 1.50 38.34
N ALA A 187 3.84 1.53 37.28
CA ALA A 187 3.73 0.40 36.36
C ALA A 187 5.01 0.22 35.55
N ASP A 188 5.68 -0.91 35.71
CA ASP A 188 6.85 -1.30 34.93
C ASP A 188 6.42 -2.11 33.71
N MET A 189 6.67 -1.55 32.51
CA MET A 189 6.30 -2.15 31.22
C MET A 189 7.52 -2.67 30.45
N GLU A 190 8.73 -2.42 30.95
CA GLU A 190 9.97 -2.69 30.22
C GLU A 190 10.71 -3.91 30.75
N THR A 191 10.59 -4.19 32.05
CA THR A 191 11.26 -5.33 32.70
C THR A 191 10.38 -6.58 32.76
N GLY A 192 11.01 -7.75 32.75
CA GLY A 192 10.33 -9.04 32.92
C GLY A 192 10.13 -9.88 31.66
N GLY A 193 9.62 -11.12 31.88
CA GLY A 193 9.33 -12.08 30.81
C GLY A 193 8.11 -11.71 29.96
N LEU A 194 7.91 -12.42 28.83
CA LEU A 194 6.79 -12.16 27.90
C LEU A 194 5.42 -12.14 28.60
N MET A 195 5.16 -13.05 29.53
CA MET A 195 3.91 -13.11 30.27
C MET A 195 3.70 -11.88 31.16
N GLN A 196 4.76 -11.34 31.74
CA GLN A 196 4.73 -10.15 32.59
C GLN A 196 4.47 -8.89 31.77
N LYS A 197 5.09 -8.79 30.58
CA LYS A 197 4.83 -7.71 29.61
C LYS A 197 3.38 -7.73 29.10
N THR A 198 2.81 -8.91 28.84
CA THR A 198 1.41 -9.03 28.44
C THR A 198 0.46 -8.58 29.56
N LYS A 199 0.72 -8.95 30.81
CA LYS A 199 -0.07 -8.48 31.97
C LYS A 199 0.04 -6.96 32.18
N ALA A 200 1.19 -6.36 31.90
CA ALA A 200 1.40 -4.91 31.99
C ALA A 200 0.62 -4.11 30.93
N LEU A 201 0.16 -4.74 29.83
CA LEU A 201 -0.68 -4.10 28.82
C LEU A 201 -2.15 -3.97 29.28
N ILE A 202 -2.66 -4.82 30.17
CA ILE A 202 -4.06 -4.81 30.62
C ILE A 202 -4.46 -3.44 31.22
N PRO A 203 -3.68 -2.82 32.12
CA PRO A 203 -3.98 -1.49 32.67
C PRO A 203 -3.99 -0.36 31.64
N ILE A 204 -3.45 -0.59 30.44
CA ILE A 204 -3.51 0.37 29.32
C ILE A 204 -4.75 0.09 28.46
N LEU A 205 -5.01 -1.19 28.15
CA LEU A 205 -6.11 -1.59 27.27
C LEU A 205 -7.48 -1.24 27.85
N ILE A 206 -7.72 -1.48 29.14
CA ILE A 206 -9.02 -1.23 29.76
C ILE A 206 -9.43 0.26 29.66
N PRO A 207 -8.60 1.23 30.11
CA PRO A 207 -8.93 2.64 29.95
C PRO A 207 -9.07 3.07 28.50
N LEU A 208 -8.24 2.51 27.58
CA LEU A 208 -8.32 2.82 26.16
C LEU A 208 -9.63 2.36 25.54
N PHE A 209 -10.12 1.16 25.89
CA PHE A 209 -11.43 0.68 25.47
C PHE A 209 -12.55 1.57 25.98
N VAL A 210 -12.53 1.93 27.27
CA VAL A 210 -13.55 2.83 27.85
C VAL A 210 -13.56 4.18 27.16
N ALA A 211 -12.39 4.76 26.89
CA ALA A 211 -12.27 6.03 26.17
C ALA A 211 -12.79 5.90 24.71
N SER A 212 -12.47 4.79 24.03
CA SER A 212 -12.93 4.53 22.66
C SER A 212 -14.46 4.42 22.57
N PHE A 213 -15.09 3.72 23.51
CA PHE A 213 -16.56 3.63 23.58
C PHE A 213 -17.20 5.00 23.85
N ARG A 214 -16.63 5.78 24.77
CA ARG A 214 -17.12 7.14 25.04
C ARG A 214 -17.05 8.02 23.78
N HIS A 215 -15.93 7.99 23.05
CA HIS A 215 -15.82 8.72 21.79
C HIS A 215 -16.81 8.24 20.73
N ALA A 216 -17.09 6.94 20.68
CA ALA A 216 -18.10 6.39 19.78
C ALA A 216 -19.52 6.89 20.13
N GLU A 217 -19.88 6.90 21.41
CA GLU A 217 -21.17 7.42 21.88
C GLU A 217 -21.30 8.93 21.61
N GLU A 218 -20.29 9.73 21.93
CA GLU A 218 -20.26 11.16 21.64
C GLU A 218 -20.41 11.44 20.15
N LEU A 219 -19.72 10.65 19.28
CA LEU A 219 -19.86 10.78 17.83
C LEU A 219 -21.24 10.39 17.35
N ALA A 220 -21.81 9.29 17.85
CA ALA A 220 -23.15 8.83 17.49
C ALA A 220 -24.20 9.90 17.84
N LEU A 221 -24.14 10.43 19.06
CA LEU A 221 -25.04 11.52 19.51
C LEU A 221 -24.88 12.76 18.63
N ALA A 222 -23.65 13.16 18.32
CA ALA A 222 -23.40 14.31 17.44
C ALA A 222 -23.92 14.09 16.01
N MET A 223 -23.90 12.84 15.50
CA MET A 223 -24.49 12.49 14.20
C MET A 223 -26.02 12.52 14.24
N GLU A 224 -26.65 12.01 15.28
CA GLU A 224 -28.09 12.07 15.49
C GLU A 224 -28.59 13.52 15.58
N CYS A 225 -27.91 14.37 16.33
CA CYS A 225 -28.20 15.80 16.43
C CYS A 225 -28.12 16.55 15.08
N ARG A 226 -27.34 16.00 14.13
CA ARG A 226 -27.22 16.50 12.76
C ARG A 226 -28.14 15.79 11.77
N CYS A 227 -29.15 15.06 12.27
CA CYS A 227 -30.12 14.32 11.47
C CYS A 227 -29.49 13.35 10.50
N TYR A 228 -28.49 12.58 10.95
CA TYR A 228 -27.89 11.54 10.13
C TYR A 228 -28.81 10.30 10.06
N HIS A 229 -29.33 9.97 8.88
CA HIS A 229 -30.22 8.84 8.62
C HIS A 229 -29.65 7.86 7.56
N GLY A 230 -28.31 7.68 7.52
CA GLY A 230 -27.67 6.79 6.55
C GLY A 230 -27.15 7.50 5.30
N GLY A 231 -26.90 6.71 4.24
CA GLY A 231 -26.23 7.20 3.02
C GLY A 231 -27.17 7.72 1.93
N GLU A 232 -28.49 7.53 2.05
CA GLU A 232 -29.47 7.94 1.04
C GLU A 232 -29.68 9.45 1.04
N GLY A 233 -29.74 10.06 -0.14
CA GLY A 233 -29.99 11.51 -0.30
C GLY A 233 -28.84 12.45 0.09
N ARG A 234 -27.66 11.93 0.45
CA ARG A 234 -26.51 12.76 0.85
C ARG A 234 -25.66 13.21 -0.32
N THR A 235 -25.23 14.47 -0.26
CA THR A 235 -24.19 15.02 -1.13
C THR A 235 -22.86 15.08 -0.41
N ARG A 236 -21.75 14.93 -1.15
CA ARG A 236 -20.40 15.08 -0.60
C ARG A 236 -19.88 16.48 -0.81
N MET A 237 -19.25 17.05 0.21
CA MET A 237 -18.61 18.36 0.14
C MET A 237 -17.42 18.35 -0.84
N LYS A 238 -16.57 17.32 -0.78
CA LYS A 238 -15.46 17.13 -1.72
C LYS A 238 -15.83 16.00 -2.69
N GLN A 239 -16.05 16.37 -3.95
CA GLN A 239 -16.36 15.41 -5.02
C GLN A 239 -15.08 15.08 -5.79
N LEU A 240 -14.84 13.79 -6.03
CA LEU A 240 -13.82 13.34 -6.96
C LEU A 240 -14.27 13.69 -8.39
N LYS A 241 -13.46 14.50 -9.09
CA LYS A 241 -13.72 14.92 -10.48
C LYS A 241 -12.60 14.40 -11.36
N MET A 242 -12.97 13.71 -12.43
CA MET A 242 -12.01 13.32 -13.46
C MET A 242 -11.47 14.56 -14.16
N THR A 243 -10.18 14.61 -14.35
CA THR A 243 -9.44 15.72 -14.96
C THR A 243 -8.73 15.23 -16.23
N ILE A 244 -8.33 16.15 -17.12
CA ILE A 244 -7.57 15.84 -18.32
C ILE A 244 -6.27 15.06 -17.99
N THR A 245 -5.68 15.29 -16.80
CA THR A 245 -4.52 14.55 -16.33
C THR A 245 -4.79 13.06 -16.15
N ASP A 246 -6.02 12.66 -15.83
CA ASP A 246 -6.43 11.26 -15.66
C ASP A 246 -6.48 10.56 -17.02
N LEU A 247 -6.95 11.27 -18.05
CA LEU A 247 -6.98 10.77 -19.42
C LEU A 247 -5.53 10.54 -19.93
N TRP A 248 -4.64 11.51 -19.74
CA TRP A 248 -3.24 11.35 -20.11
C TRP A 248 -2.54 10.22 -19.37
N GLY A 249 -2.82 10.06 -18.06
CA GLY A 249 -2.30 8.95 -17.27
C GLY A 249 -2.80 7.59 -17.75
N SER A 250 -4.07 7.47 -18.12
CA SER A 250 -4.62 6.23 -18.66
C SER A 250 -4.05 5.91 -20.04
N LEU A 251 -3.92 6.91 -20.93
CA LEU A 251 -3.30 6.75 -22.25
C LEU A 251 -1.85 6.29 -22.12
N TYR A 252 -1.08 6.94 -21.23
CA TYR A 252 0.30 6.56 -20.92
C TYR A 252 0.41 5.08 -20.51
N CYS A 253 -0.42 4.65 -19.58
CA CYS A 253 -0.44 3.25 -19.11
C CYS A 253 -0.81 2.28 -20.24
N MET A 254 -1.79 2.61 -21.08
CA MET A 254 -2.21 1.78 -22.21
C MET A 254 -1.13 1.64 -23.27
N VAL A 255 -0.37 2.69 -23.57
CA VAL A 255 0.77 2.64 -24.50
C VAL A 255 1.84 1.66 -24.00
N PHE A 256 2.19 1.72 -22.72
CA PHE A 256 3.18 0.78 -22.16
C PHE A 256 2.66 -0.65 -22.08
N LEU A 257 1.38 -0.85 -21.77
CA LEU A 257 0.74 -2.17 -21.81
C LEU A 257 0.80 -2.76 -23.22
N ALA A 258 0.43 -1.98 -24.24
CA ALA A 258 0.55 -2.38 -25.63
C ALA A 258 2.01 -2.70 -26.01
N GLY A 259 2.98 -1.90 -25.53
CA GLY A 259 4.41 -2.17 -25.69
C GLY A 259 4.84 -3.51 -25.12
N VAL A 260 4.43 -3.86 -23.90
CA VAL A 260 4.75 -5.18 -23.30
C VAL A 260 4.12 -6.31 -24.11
N ILE A 261 2.88 -6.16 -24.57
CA ILE A 261 2.19 -7.18 -25.38
C ILE A 261 2.92 -7.38 -26.72
N THR A 262 3.26 -6.30 -27.42
CA THR A 262 3.97 -6.37 -28.71
C THR A 262 5.34 -7.01 -28.58
N VAL A 263 6.13 -6.63 -27.57
CA VAL A 263 7.43 -7.24 -27.31
C VAL A 263 7.28 -8.72 -26.97
N ASN A 264 6.29 -9.13 -26.18
CA ASN A 264 6.03 -10.53 -25.89
C ASN A 264 5.64 -11.35 -27.14
N ILE A 265 4.98 -10.75 -28.14
CA ILE A 265 4.64 -11.43 -29.40
C ILE A 265 5.88 -11.58 -30.27
N ILE A 266 6.75 -10.56 -30.32
CA ILE A 266 7.98 -10.58 -31.15
C ILE A 266 9.03 -11.54 -30.58
N THR A 267 9.09 -11.68 -29.24
CA THR A 267 10.07 -12.52 -28.55
C THR A 267 9.61 -13.98 -28.33
N LYS A 268 8.47 -14.33 -28.86
CA LYS A 268 7.91 -15.69 -28.81
C LYS A 268 8.36 -16.51 -30.03
#